data_fd6bdbd8de348ecc77e67dc4d7ab2ee6
#
_entry.id   fd6bdbd8de348ecc77e67dc4d7ab2ee6
#
_cell.length_a   1.000
_cell.length_b   1.000
_cell.length_c   1.000
_cell.angle_alpha   90.00
_cell.angle_beta   90.00
_cell.angle_gamma   90.00
#
_symmetry.space_group_name_H-M   'P 1'
#
loop_
_entity.id
_entity.type
_entity.pdbx_description
1 polymer ?
#
loop_
_entity_poly.entity_id
_entity_poly.type
_entity_poly.pdbx_seq_one_letter_code
_entity_poly.pdbx_strand_id
1 'polypeptide(L)'
;MKKKQILGAFAMAAFALTLMTSCDKSKSQADDQAADAKVAPTETKFAFVEVDSIMTQYQFCKEYSLVLQKKGQNIQNTLAQKQQQLEAAAANFQQKLQQNAYTREQAQGIQAQLQRQNADLQALNQRLSGEFQSETEKYNNALRDSISHFLKAYNKDKKFSLILSKAGDNILYADKAHDITNDVIAGLNKAYKSAPELKTAGKDTKKKK
;
A
#
# COMPACT_ATOMS: atom_id res chain seq x y z
N MET A 1 40.45 -6.36 -28.56
CA MET A 1 41.22 -7.57 -29.05
C MET A 1 40.38 -8.80 -28.70
N LYS A 2 40.19 -9.61 -29.76
CA LYS A 2 39.79 -11.03 -29.80
C LYS A 2 38.34 -11.42 -29.45
N LYS A 3 37.59 -11.53 -30.56
CA LYS A 3 36.44 -12.41 -30.82
C LYS A 3 36.74 -13.87 -30.47
N LYS A 4 35.74 -14.59 -29.95
CA LYS A 4 35.56 -16.01 -30.25
C LYS A 4 34.07 -16.33 -30.37
N GLN A 5 33.67 -16.57 -31.64
CA GLN A 5 32.46 -17.27 -32.02
C GLN A 5 32.73 -18.77 -31.85
N ILE A 6 31.72 -19.53 -31.41
CA ILE A 6 31.65 -20.95 -31.63
C ILE A 6 30.26 -21.25 -32.20
N LEU A 7 30.29 -21.61 -33.51
CA LEU A 7 29.20 -22.28 -34.24
C LEU A 7 29.20 -23.76 -33.87
N GLY A 8 28.05 -24.38 -33.86
CA GLY A 8 27.85 -25.83 -33.87
C GLY A 8 26.34 -26.06 -33.98
N ALA A 9 25.78 -26.23 -35.04
CA ALA A 9 25.58 -27.19 -36.12
C ALA A 9 24.72 -28.41 -35.71
N PHE A 10 23.50 -28.43 -36.29
CA PHE A 10 22.71 -29.54 -36.86
C PHE A 10 22.53 -30.87 -36.09
N ALA A 11 21.23 -31.21 -35.85
CA ALA A 11 20.72 -32.53 -36.23
C ALA A 11 19.22 -32.49 -36.45
N MET A 12 18.79 -32.58 -37.71
CA MET A 12 17.47 -33.03 -38.16
C MET A 12 17.29 -34.51 -37.80
N ALA A 13 16.11 -34.85 -37.28
CA ALA A 13 15.59 -36.22 -37.37
C ALA A 13 14.10 -36.12 -37.67
N ALA A 14 13.81 -36.35 -38.95
CA ALA A 14 12.45 -36.67 -39.44
C ALA A 14 12.07 -38.08 -38.97
N PHE A 15 10.85 -38.22 -38.39
CA PHE A 15 10.29 -39.55 -38.21
C PHE A 15 8.86 -39.60 -38.75
N ALA A 16 8.67 -40.62 -39.58
CA ALA A 16 7.62 -40.81 -40.54
C ALA A 16 6.26 -41.15 -39.93
N LEU A 17 5.21 -40.84 -40.72
CA LEU A 17 3.83 -41.29 -40.61
C LEU A 17 3.74 -42.82 -40.52
N THR A 18 2.87 -43.30 -39.61
CA THR A 18 2.14 -44.55 -39.82
C THR A 18 0.68 -44.35 -39.45
N LEU A 19 -0.16 -44.32 -40.47
CA LEU A 19 -1.59 -44.54 -40.40
C LEU A 19 -1.84 -46.02 -40.09
N MET A 20 -2.54 -46.30 -39.02
CA MET A 20 -3.22 -47.60 -38.83
C MET A 20 -4.67 -47.35 -38.52
N THR A 21 -5.49 -47.53 -39.56
CA THR A 21 -6.92 -47.80 -39.43
C THR A 21 -7.09 -49.24 -38.95
N SER A 22 -7.75 -49.43 -37.84
CA SER A 22 -8.35 -50.75 -37.52
C SER A 22 -9.71 -50.49 -36.86
N CYS A 23 -10.75 -50.78 -37.65
CA CYS A 23 -12.07 -51.03 -37.11
C CYS A 23 -12.10 -52.47 -36.57
N ASP A 24 -12.38 -52.66 -35.36
CA ASP A 24 -12.96 -53.90 -34.89
C ASP A 24 -14.04 -53.65 -33.81
N LYS A 25 -15.11 -54.38 -34.02
CA LYS A 25 -16.40 -54.23 -33.36
C LYS A 25 -16.52 -55.35 -32.35
N SER A 26 -16.32 -55.04 -31.07
CA SER A 26 -16.76 -55.93 -30.01
C SER A 26 -17.37 -55.16 -28.85
N LYS A 27 -18.62 -55.54 -28.59
CA LYS A 27 -19.42 -55.09 -27.45
C LYS A 27 -18.79 -55.56 -26.14
N SER A 28 -18.57 -54.67 -25.22
CA SER A 28 -18.67 -54.99 -23.80
C SER A 28 -19.21 -53.76 -23.06
N GLN A 29 -20.36 -53.96 -22.48
CA GLN A 29 -20.97 -53.06 -21.52
C GLN A 29 -20.06 -52.95 -20.30
N ALA A 30 -19.66 -51.73 -20.01
CA ALA A 30 -19.32 -51.33 -18.64
C ALA A 30 -19.86 -49.91 -18.49
N ASP A 31 -20.78 -49.84 -17.59
CA ASP A 31 -21.45 -48.66 -17.07
C ASP A 31 -20.45 -47.74 -16.45
N ASP A 32 -20.19 -46.59 -17.08
CA ASP A 32 -19.53 -45.45 -16.47
C ASP A 32 -20.28 -44.19 -16.90
N GLN A 33 -21.32 -43.90 -16.13
CA GLN A 33 -21.98 -42.60 -16.16
C GLN A 33 -21.01 -41.55 -15.62
N ALA A 34 -20.03 -41.12 -16.42
CA ALA A 34 -19.47 -39.81 -16.25
C ALA A 34 -20.56 -38.81 -16.61
N ALA A 35 -21.23 -38.32 -15.60
CA ALA A 35 -22.13 -37.19 -15.71
C ALA A 35 -21.38 -36.01 -16.26
N ASP A 36 -21.44 -35.82 -17.57
CA ASP A 36 -21.07 -34.57 -18.25
C ASP A 36 -22.03 -33.51 -17.73
N ALA A 37 -21.70 -32.95 -16.57
CA ALA A 37 -22.33 -31.75 -16.07
C ALA A 37 -22.00 -30.65 -17.07
N LYS A 38 -22.86 -30.45 -18.08
CA LYS A 38 -22.90 -29.23 -18.87
C LYS A 38 -23.04 -28.09 -17.89
N VAL A 39 -21.87 -27.54 -17.43
CA VAL A 39 -21.83 -26.24 -16.79
C VAL A 39 -22.31 -25.26 -17.86
N ALA A 40 -23.58 -24.87 -17.77
CA ALA A 40 -24.11 -23.81 -18.59
C ALA A 40 -23.16 -22.62 -18.46
N PRO A 41 -22.75 -21.95 -19.55
CA PRO A 41 -21.89 -20.78 -19.47
C PRO A 41 -22.63 -19.73 -18.64
N THR A 42 -22.28 -19.65 -17.37
CA THR A 42 -22.72 -18.56 -16.50
C THR A 42 -22.08 -17.31 -17.08
N GLU A 43 -22.90 -16.38 -17.54
CA GLU A 43 -22.45 -15.09 -18.06
C GLU A 43 -21.56 -14.45 -16.99
N THR A 44 -20.27 -14.39 -17.27
CA THR A 44 -19.28 -13.89 -16.31
C THR A 44 -19.39 -12.38 -16.26
N LYS A 45 -19.91 -11.84 -15.16
CA LYS A 45 -20.05 -10.39 -14.96
C LYS A 45 -18.79 -9.83 -14.35
N PHE A 46 -18.22 -8.83 -15.01
CA PHE A 46 -17.06 -8.09 -14.55
C PHE A 46 -17.45 -6.67 -14.14
N ALA A 47 -16.77 -6.13 -13.15
CA ALA A 47 -16.85 -4.73 -12.78
C ALA A 47 -15.46 -4.22 -12.40
N PHE A 48 -15.30 -2.91 -12.36
CA PHE A 48 -14.09 -2.28 -11.81
C PHE A 48 -14.44 -1.08 -10.93
N VAL A 49 -13.47 -0.73 -10.09
CA VAL A 49 -13.53 0.43 -9.20
C VAL A 49 -12.24 1.23 -9.35
N GLU A 50 -12.34 2.53 -9.57
CA GLU A 50 -11.19 3.43 -9.63
C GLU A 50 -10.70 3.77 -8.23
N VAL A 51 -9.47 3.33 -7.93
CA VAL A 51 -8.86 3.53 -6.60
C VAL A 51 -8.63 5.01 -6.31
N ASP A 52 -8.16 5.78 -7.29
CA ASP A 52 -7.90 7.21 -7.14
C ASP A 52 -9.17 8.00 -6.79
N SER A 53 -10.30 7.60 -7.38
CA SER A 53 -11.61 8.16 -7.06
C SER A 53 -12.04 7.83 -5.63
N ILE A 54 -11.78 6.62 -5.13
CA ILE A 54 -12.01 6.27 -3.73
C ILE A 54 -11.13 7.12 -2.82
N MET A 55 -9.84 7.22 -3.12
CA MET A 55 -8.88 7.97 -2.29
C MET A 55 -9.26 9.45 -2.15
N THR A 56 -9.85 10.02 -3.21
CA THR A 56 -10.23 11.44 -3.22
C THR A 56 -11.65 11.72 -2.72
N GLN A 57 -12.57 10.76 -2.80
CA GLN A 57 -14.00 10.99 -2.53
C GLN A 57 -14.53 10.25 -1.29
N TYR A 58 -13.90 9.17 -0.86
CA TYR A 58 -14.28 8.46 0.35
C TYR A 58 -13.93 9.29 1.59
N GLN A 59 -14.93 9.57 2.45
CA GLN A 59 -14.76 10.43 3.62
C GLN A 59 -13.70 9.93 4.59
N PHE A 60 -13.61 8.63 4.79
CA PHE A 60 -12.54 8.02 5.57
C PHE A 60 -11.14 8.40 5.06
N CYS A 61 -10.92 8.32 3.74
CA CYS A 61 -9.63 8.68 3.14
C CYS A 61 -9.31 10.16 3.33
N LYS A 62 -10.31 11.04 3.16
CA LYS A 62 -10.13 12.50 3.37
C LYS A 62 -9.75 12.81 4.81
N GLU A 63 -10.44 12.23 5.78
CA GLU A 63 -10.17 12.47 7.20
C GLU A 63 -8.81 11.91 7.61
N TYR A 64 -8.48 10.69 7.18
CA TYR A 64 -7.20 10.07 7.52
C TYR A 64 -6.00 10.74 6.87
N SER A 65 -6.13 11.21 5.62
CA SER A 65 -5.05 11.97 4.97
C SER A 65 -4.68 13.22 5.75
N LEU A 66 -5.67 13.92 6.31
CA LEU A 66 -5.44 15.08 7.18
C LEU A 66 -4.74 14.69 8.49
N VAL A 67 -5.10 13.56 9.09
CA VAL A 67 -4.44 13.04 10.30
C VAL A 67 -2.98 12.71 10.03
N LEU A 68 -2.70 11.97 8.95
CA LEU A 68 -1.33 11.62 8.56
C LEU A 68 -0.50 12.86 8.22
N GLN A 69 -1.08 13.82 7.49
CA GLN A 69 -0.41 15.09 7.18
C GLN A 69 -0.05 15.84 8.46
N LYS A 70 -0.99 16.00 9.40
CA LYS A 70 -0.75 16.67 10.69
C LYS A 70 0.30 15.95 11.53
N LYS A 71 0.25 14.62 11.57
CA LYS A 71 1.25 13.81 12.27
C LYS A 71 2.63 13.99 11.66
N GLY A 72 2.75 13.94 10.33
CA GLY A 72 4.01 14.19 9.62
C GLY A 72 4.59 15.58 9.93
N GLN A 73 3.76 16.63 9.88
CA GLN A 73 4.17 17.99 10.24
C GLN A 73 4.64 18.09 11.70
N ASN A 74 3.92 17.45 12.63
CA ASN A 74 4.30 17.44 14.05
C ASN A 74 5.64 16.73 14.27
N ILE A 75 5.90 15.62 13.57
CA ILE A 75 7.18 14.91 13.61
C ILE A 75 8.30 15.81 13.12
N GLN A 76 8.13 16.44 11.95
CA GLN A 76 9.12 17.36 11.39
C GLN A 76 9.43 18.51 12.34
N ASN A 77 8.39 19.16 12.90
CA ASN A 77 8.55 20.27 13.84
C ASN A 77 9.27 19.82 15.11
N THR A 78 8.93 18.65 15.65
CA THR A 78 9.56 18.11 16.86
C THR A 78 11.04 17.84 16.63
N LEU A 79 11.40 17.20 15.51
CA LEU A 79 12.79 16.91 15.17
C LEU A 79 13.57 18.18 14.90
N ALA A 80 13.01 19.14 14.16
CA ALA A 80 13.66 20.42 13.89
C ALA A 80 13.94 21.21 15.17
N GLN A 81 12.98 21.28 16.10
CA GLN A 81 13.18 21.93 17.40
C GLN A 81 14.29 21.27 18.22
N LYS A 82 14.34 19.93 18.26
CA LYS A 82 15.36 19.19 18.97
C LYS A 82 16.73 19.37 18.35
N GLN A 83 16.82 19.39 17.03
CA GLN A 83 18.04 19.67 16.29
C GLN A 83 18.58 21.08 16.62
N GLN A 84 17.70 22.10 16.54
CA GLN A 84 18.09 23.48 16.87
C GLN A 84 18.57 23.62 18.32
N GLN A 85 17.91 22.94 19.27
CA GLN A 85 18.35 22.93 20.67
C GLN A 85 19.75 22.34 20.83
N LEU A 86 20.03 21.22 20.15
CA LEU A 86 21.33 20.56 20.17
C LEU A 86 22.41 21.46 19.54
N GLU A 87 22.12 22.07 18.40
CA GLU A 87 23.04 23.00 17.71
C GLU A 87 23.38 24.22 18.58
N ALA A 88 22.35 24.83 19.19
CA ALA A 88 22.54 25.97 20.09
C ALA A 88 23.37 25.58 21.33
N ALA A 89 23.11 24.41 21.90
CA ALA A 89 23.85 23.90 23.03
C ALA A 89 25.34 23.64 22.66
N ALA A 90 25.58 23.05 21.49
CA ALA A 90 26.93 22.81 20.98
C ALA A 90 27.69 24.14 20.70
N ALA A 91 27.02 25.11 20.07
CA ALA A 91 27.62 26.44 19.81
C ALA A 91 27.97 27.17 21.11
N ASN A 92 27.06 27.16 22.10
CA ASN A 92 27.33 27.75 23.42
C ASN A 92 28.50 27.07 24.12
N PHE A 93 28.57 25.75 24.05
CA PHE A 93 29.67 24.98 24.60
C PHE A 93 31.01 25.38 23.97
N GLN A 94 31.09 25.48 22.64
CA GLN A 94 32.27 25.89 21.90
C GLN A 94 32.70 27.32 22.27
N GLN A 95 31.76 28.26 22.34
CA GLN A 95 32.05 29.64 22.73
C GLN A 95 32.62 29.73 24.14
N LYS A 96 32.04 29.00 25.10
CA LYS A 96 32.52 29.02 26.49
C LYS A 96 33.85 28.31 26.68
N LEU A 97 34.16 27.28 25.87
CA LEU A 97 35.47 26.67 25.82
C LEU A 97 36.56 27.68 25.39
N GLN A 98 36.30 28.47 24.37
CA GLN A 98 37.21 29.53 23.89
C GLN A 98 37.45 30.60 24.94
N GLN A 99 36.46 30.85 25.79
CA GLN A 99 36.56 31.82 26.91
C GLN A 99 37.20 31.24 28.19
N ASN A 100 37.66 29.98 28.16
CA ASN A 100 38.16 29.23 29.32
C ASN A 100 37.18 29.21 30.52
N ALA A 101 35.84 29.21 30.20
CA ALA A 101 34.78 29.31 31.20
C ALA A 101 34.45 27.98 31.91
N TYR A 102 35.12 26.88 31.57
CA TYR A 102 34.89 25.56 32.14
C TYR A 102 36.16 24.94 32.71
N THR A 103 36.00 24.21 33.80
CA THR A 103 37.01 23.24 34.22
C THR A 103 37.07 22.07 33.26
N ARG A 104 38.12 21.27 33.33
CA ARG A 104 38.28 20.07 32.49
C ARG A 104 37.15 19.09 32.72
N GLU A 105 36.76 18.86 33.96
CA GLU A 105 35.67 17.95 34.35
C GLU A 105 34.30 18.45 33.82
N GLN A 106 34.03 19.76 33.92
CA GLN A 106 32.83 20.38 33.39
C GLN A 106 32.75 20.23 31.86
N ALA A 107 33.86 20.50 31.17
CA ALA A 107 33.90 20.35 29.71
C ALA A 107 33.65 18.91 29.27
N GLN A 108 34.24 17.92 29.93
CA GLN A 108 34.00 16.50 29.67
C GLN A 108 32.53 16.11 29.93
N GLY A 109 31.93 16.59 31.02
CA GLY A 109 30.56 16.35 31.37
C GLY A 109 29.58 16.89 30.30
N ILE A 110 29.81 18.12 29.84
CA ILE A 110 28.97 18.76 28.80
C ILE A 110 29.16 18.04 27.46
N GLN A 111 30.39 17.67 27.10
CA GLN A 111 30.64 16.90 25.86
C GLN A 111 29.88 15.55 25.88
N ALA A 112 29.93 14.82 26.98
CA ALA A 112 29.21 13.58 27.15
C ALA A 112 27.66 13.80 27.05
N GLN A 113 27.16 14.91 27.61
CA GLN A 113 25.73 15.28 27.52
C GLN A 113 25.33 15.59 26.08
N LEU A 114 26.13 16.34 25.31
CA LEU A 114 25.87 16.62 23.90
C LEU A 114 25.83 15.33 23.04
N GLN A 115 26.77 14.40 23.32
CA GLN A 115 26.80 13.10 22.69
C GLN A 115 25.52 12.30 22.96
N ARG A 116 25.05 12.29 24.22
CA ARG A 116 23.78 11.65 24.60
C ARG A 116 22.60 12.31 23.90
N GLN A 117 22.51 13.63 23.89
CA GLN A 117 21.42 14.35 23.21
C GLN A 117 21.39 14.05 21.71
N ASN A 118 22.55 13.89 21.06
CA ASN A 118 22.61 13.49 19.65
C ASN A 118 22.09 12.05 19.45
N ALA A 119 22.50 11.12 20.31
CA ALA A 119 21.99 9.74 20.27
C ALA A 119 20.49 9.68 20.53
N ASP A 120 19.98 10.46 21.49
CA ASP A 120 18.56 10.57 21.81
C ASP A 120 17.75 11.14 20.62
N LEU A 121 18.31 12.13 19.90
CA LEU A 121 17.69 12.67 18.70
C LEU A 121 17.58 11.62 17.58
N GLN A 122 18.62 10.83 17.38
CA GLN A 122 18.60 9.73 16.40
C GLN A 122 17.57 8.66 16.79
N ALA A 123 17.53 8.26 18.05
CA ALA A 123 16.56 7.31 18.58
C ALA A 123 15.12 7.85 18.45
N LEU A 124 14.90 9.14 18.75
CA LEU A 124 13.62 9.81 18.57
C LEU A 124 13.17 9.78 17.10
N ASN A 125 14.06 10.08 16.18
CA ASN A 125 13.75 10.04 14.74
C ASN A 125 13.34 8.64 14.30
N GLN A 126 14.08 7.60 14.68
CA GLN A 126 13.74 6.22 14.35
C GLN A 126 12.37 5.82 14.93
N ARG A 127 12.10 6.16 16.19
CA ARG A 127 10.83 5.87 16.85
C ARG A 127 9.67 6.56 16.15
N LEU A 128 9.77 7.88 15.90
CA LEU A 128 8.71 8.64 15.26
C LEU A 128 8.43 8.20 13.82
N SER A 129 9.48 7.81 13.08
CA SER A 129 9.36 7.24 11.73
C SER A 129 8.65 5.88 11.76
N GLY A 130 8.99 5.01 12.71
CA GLY A 130 8.32 3.72 12.91
C GLY A 130 6.86 3.87 13.32
N GLU A 131 6.55 4.83 14.22
CA GLU A 131 5.17 5.15 14.60
C GLU A 131 4.34 5.66 13.41
N PHE A 132 4.94 6.50 12.56
CA PHE A 132 4.27 7.02 11.37
C PHE A 132 4.01 5.92 10.34
N GLN A 133 4.98 5.04 10.12
CA GLN A 133 4.82 3.88 9.24
C GLN A 133 3.70 2.95 9.74
N SER A 134 3.73 2.60 11.04
CA SER A 134 2.71 1.76 11.65
C SER A 134 1.30 2.35 11.51
N GLU A 135 1.16 3.68 11.68
CA GLU A 135 -0.11 4.37 11.50
C GLU A 135 -0.59 4.32 10.05
N THR A 136 0.32 4.50 9.09
CA THR A 136 0.02 4.38 7.65
C THR A 136 -0.42 2.96 7.28
N GLU A 137 0.23 1.95 7.83
CA GLU A 137 -0.16 0.54 7.62
C GLU A 137 -1.56 0.23 8.20
N LYS A 138 -1.85 0.72 9.41
CA LYS A 138 -3.19 0.59 10.01
C LYS A 138 -4.26 1.24 9.14
N TYR A 139 -3.98 2.43 8.61
CA TYR A 139 -4.87 3.11 7.68
C TYR A 139 -5.13 2.28 6.41
N ASN A 140 -4.08 1.79 5.77
CA ASN A 140 -4.19 0.99 4.55
C ASN A 140 -4.97 -0.30 4.78
N ASN A 141 -4.76 -0.95 5.92
CA ASN A 141 -5.51 -2.15 6.30
C ASN A 141 -7.00 -1.83 6.54
N ALA A 142 -7.30 -0.78 7.30
CA ALA A 142 -8.68 -0.37 7.57
C ALA A 142 -9.42 0.04 6.28
N LEU A 143 -8.75 0.70 5.35
CA LEU A 143 -9.30 1.03 4.04
C LEU A 143 -9.62 -0.22 3.23
N ARG A 144 -8.67 -1.15 3.14
CA ARG A 144 -8.85 -2.43 2.44
C ARG A 144 -9.99 -3.25 3.03
N ASP A 145 -10.06 -3.32 4.37
CA ASP A 145 -11.11 -4.05 5.08
C ASP A 145 -12.48 -3.42 4.83
N SER A 146 -12.58 -2.10 4.87
CA SER A 146 -13.80 -1.36 4.60
C SER A 146 -14.32 -1.63 3.18
N ILE A 147 -13.44 -1.54 2.18
CA ILE A 147 -13.78 -1.80 0.77
C ILE A 147 -14.18 -3.27 0.60
N SER A 148 -13.40 -4.20 1.12
CA SER A 148 -13.68 -5.63 1.00
C SER A 148 -15.00 -6.01 1.66
N HIS A 149 -15.27 -5.50 2.86
CA HIS A 149 -16.52 -5.73 3.57
C HIS A 149 -17.72 -5.19 2.79
N PHE A 150 -17.62 -3.96 2.31
CA PHE A 150 -18.66 -3.33 1.51
C PHE A 150 -18.92 -4.12 0.22
N LEU A 151 -17.88 -4.47 -0.54
CA LEU A 151 -18.01 -5.20 -1.81
C LEU A 151 -18.62 -6.59 -1.62
N LYS A 152 -18.30 -7.30 -0.53
CA LYS A 152 -18.95 -8.58 -0.20
C LYS A 152 -20.45 -8.43 0.00
N ALA A 153 -20.90 -7.37 0.67
CA ALA A 153 -22.32 -7.10 0.86
C ALA A 153 -22.98 -6.65 -0.45
N TYR A 154 -22.39 -5.70 -1.16
CA TYR A 154 -22.85 -5.16 -2.44
C TYR A 154 -23.02 -6.23 -3.52
N ASN A 155 -22.08 -7.18 -3.58
CA ASN A 155 -22.08 -8.21 -4.62
C ASN A 155 -23.09 -9.36 -4.39
N LYS A 156 -23.73 -9.44 -3.22
CA LYS A 156 -24.75 -10.47 -2.96
C LYS A 156 -25.86 -10.44 -3.99
N ASP A 157 -26.30 -9.23 -4.38
CA ASP A 157 -27.40 -9.03 -5.34
C ASP A 157 -26.89 -8.81 -6.77
N LYS A 158 -25.71 -8.22 -6.95
CA LYS A 158 -25.15 -7.86 -8.27
C LYS A 158 -24.55 -9.05 -9.01
N LYS A 159 -24.03 -10.02 -8.26
CA LYS A 159 -23.47 -11.28 -8.79
C LYS A 159 -22.34 -11.08 -9.81
N PHE A 160 -21.45 -10.15 -9.55
CA PHE A 160 -20.20 -10.04 -10.30
C PHE A 160 -19.29 -11.22 -9.97
N SER A 161 -18.73 -11.83 -11.00
CA SER A 161 -17.74 -12.90 -10.85
C SER A 161 -16.38 -12.32 -10.42
N LEU A 162 -16.09 -11.08 -10.85
CA LEU A 162 -14.85 -10.40 -10.55
C LEU A 162 -15.08 -8.89 -10.47
N ILE A 163 -14.54 -8.26 -9.43
CA ILE A 163 -14.46 -6.81 -9.28
C ILE A 163 -12.98 -6.44 -9.21
N LEU A 164 -12.51 -5.69 -10.20
CA LEU A 164 -11.11 -5.28 -10.34
C LEU A 164 -10.88 -3.91 -9.74
N SER A 165 -9.69 -3.70 -9.19
CA SER A 165 -9.22 -2.35 -8.86
C SER A 165 -8.55 -1.73 -10.09
N LYS A 166 -8.96 -0.52 -10.48
CA LYS A 166 -8.28 0.28 -11.50
C LYS A 166 -7.44 1.34 -10.79
N ALA A 167 -6.12 1.24 -10.94
CA ALA A 167 -5.16 2.16 -10.37
C ALA A 167 -4.00 2.36 -11.37
N GLY A 168 -3.70 3.61 -11.70
CA GLY A 168 -2.71 3.90 -12.74
C GLY A 168 -3.02 3.14 -14.04
N ASP A 169 -2.02 2.49 -14.61
CA ASP A 169 -2.08 1.82 -15.92
C ASP A 169 -2.34 0.30 -15.83
N ASN A 170 -2.78 -0.22 -14.67
CA ASN A 170 -3.01 -1.67 -14.51
C ASN A 170 -4.18 -2.20 -15.37
N ILE A 171 -5.13 -1.33 -15.75
CA ILE A 171 -6.21 -1.60 -16.71
C ILE A 171 -6.13 -0.53 -17.78
N LEU A 172 -5.69 -0.90 -18.98
CA LEU A 172 -5.50 0.04 -20.10
C LEU A 172 -6.83 0.50 -20.70
N TYR A 173 -7.84 -0.37 -20.72
CA TYR A 173 -9.17 -0.08 -21.22
C TYR A 173 -10.22 -0.87 -20.44
N ALA A 174 -11.31 -0.22 -20.08
CA ALA A 174 -12.52 -0.84 -19.59
C ALA A 174 -13.73 -0.01 -20.03
N ASP A 175 -14.79 -0.69 -20.44
CA ASP A 175 -16.04 0.00 -20.79
C ASP A 175 -16.67 0.59 -19.53
N LYS A 176 -17.19 1.81 -19.67
CA LYS A 176 -17.83 2.57 -18.59
C LYS A 176 -19.05 1.85 -17.99
N ALA A 177 -19.68 0.96 -18.76
CA ALA A 177 -20.78 0.13 -18.29
C ALA A 177 -20.38 -0.82 -17.13
N HIS A 178 -19.08 -1.11 -17.00
CA HIS A 178 -18.53 -1.94 -15.91
C HIS A 178 -18.01 -1.13 -14.72
N ASP A 179 -18.11 0.20 -14.77
CA ASP A 179 -17.66 1.09 -13.70
C ASP A 179 -18.70 1.17 -12.57
N ILE A 180 -18.34 0.63 -11.40
CA ILE A 180 -19.18 0.70 -10.20
C ILE A 180 -18.61 1.66 -9.14
N THR A 181 -17.64 2.49 -9.51
CA THR A 181 -16.90 3.36 -8.58
C THR A 181 -17.83 4.26 -7.78
N ASN A 182 -18.79 4.92 -8.43
CA ASN A 182 -19.71 5.84 -7.76
C ASN A 182 -20.62 5.13 -6.76
N ASP A 183 -21.13 3.94 -7.12
CA ASP A 183 -21.97 3.13 -6.22
C ASP A 183 -21.17 2.72 -4.97
N VAL A 184 -19.91 2.29 -5.19
CA VAL A 184 -19.01 1.89 -4.10
C VAL A 184 -18.71 3.06 -3.19
N ILE A 185 -18.34 4.23 -3.72
CA ILE A 185 -18.07 5.44 -2.95
C ILE A 185 -19.30 5.88 -2.15
N ALA A 186 -20.47 5.92 -2.79
CA ALA A 186 -21.72 6.29 -2.13
C ALA A 186 -22.05 5.34 -0.98
N GLY A 187 -21.91 4.04 -1.19
CA GLY A 187 -22.15 3.04 -0.16
C GLY A 187 -21.16 3.07 0.98
N LEU A 188 -19.87 3.22 0.68
CA LEU A 188 -18.81 3.40 1.67
C LEU A 188 -19.06 4.64 2.53
N ASN A 189 -19.39 5.78 1.91
CA ASN A 189 -19.68 7.02 2.62
C ASN A 189 -20.94 6.91 3.49
N LYS A 190 -21.97 6.20 3.04
CA LYS A 190 -23.19 5.94 3.81
C LYS A 190 -22.91 5.08 5.05
N ALA A 191 -22.03 4.10 4.93
CA ALA A 191 -21.67 3.18 6.00
C ALA A 191 -20.65 3.81 6.99
N TYR A 192 -19.87 4.78 6.53
CA TYR A 192 -18.80 5.37 7.31
C TYR A 192 -19.32 6.21 8.48
N LYS A 193 -18.81 5.88 9.66
CA LYS A 193 -18.99 6.70 10.86
C LYS A 193 -17.63 7.23 11.28
N SER A 194 -17.43 8.53 11.16
CA SER A 194 -16.19 9.20 11.57
C SER A 194 -15.84 8.85 13.02
N ALA A 195 -14.59 8.40 13.24
CA ALA A 195 -14.11 8.16 14.59
C ALA A 195 -14.02 9.48 15.39
N PRO A 196 -14.24 9.47 16.71
CA PRO A 196 -14.18 10.69 17.55
C PRO A 196 -12.84 11.43 17.40
N GLU A 197 -11.74 10.70 17.29
CA GLU A 197 -10.37 11.24 17.13
C GLU A 197 -10.16 11.96 15.79
N LEU A 198 -10.85 11.53 14.74
CA LEU A 198 -10.80 12.15 13.42
C LEU A 198 -11.62 13.45 13.35
N LYS A 199 -12.68 13.56 14.15
CA LYS A 199 -13.53 14.78 14.24
C LYS A 199 -12.80 15.98 14.81
N THR A 200 -11.81 15.77 15.67
CA THR A 200 -11.00 16.84 16.26
C THR A 200 -9.95 17.38 15.29
N ALA A 201 -9.35 16.53 14.47
CA ALA A 201 -8.36 16.93 13.46
C ALA A 201 -8.95 17.84 12.37
N GLY A 202 -10.21 17.64 11.98
CA GLY A 202 -10.91 18.42 10.95
C GLY A 202 -11.47 19.77 11.43
N LYS A 203 -11.62 19.99 12.74
CA LYS A 203 -12.17 21.26 13.29
C LYS A 203 -11.14 22.39 13.34
N ASP A 204 -9.86 22.05 13.49
CA ASP A 204 -8.79 23.07 13.58
C ASP A 204 -8.51 23.76 12.24
N THR A 205 -8.85 23.12 11.12
CA THR A 205 -8.66 23.69 9.77
C THR A 205 -9.74 24.70 9.37
N LYS A 206 -10.93 24.66 9.98
CA LYS A 206 -12.02 25.61 9.69
C LYS A 206 -11.91 26.92 10.47
N LYS A 207 -11.03 27.05 11.47
CA LYS A 207 -10.85 28.25 12.30
C LYS A 207 -9.76 29.21 11.82
N LYS A 208 -9.08 28.89 10.69
CA LYS A 208 -8.00 29.72 10.10
C LYS A 208 -8.34 30.20 8.68
N LYS A 209 -9.60 30.52 8.41
CA LYS A 209 -9.98 31.31 7.21
C LYS A 209 -10.64 32.59 7.66
#